data_343cb37c90ad6c7a6c2bd6b63a544f2b
#
_entry.id   343cb37c90ad6c7a6c2bd6b63a544f2b
#
_cell.length_a   1.000
_cell.length_b   1.000
_cell.length_c   1.000
_cell.angle_alpha   90.00
_cell.angle_beta   90.00
_cell.angle_gamma   90.00
#
_symmetry.space_group_name_H-M   'P 1'
#
loop_
_entity.id
_entity.type
_entity.pdbx_description
1 polymer ?
#
loop_
_entity_poly.entity_id
_entity_poly.type
_entity_poly.pdbx_seq_one_letter_code
_entity_poly.pdbx_strand_id
1 'polypeptide(L)'
;MSERKQIHQEFLTGERALFASNDLDIYDTIFDDGESPLKESHCISLTGCFFRWKYPLWYCSDIAVKDCTWFDMARAGVWYTDNISVTDSIVEAPKNFRRCNNLKLKNVTFPNAQETLWSCDHVDIENVSAKGDYFGMNTNNLIMKNFQLVGNYSFDGSRNVEVHDSKLISKDAFWNTENVTVYDSFITGEYLGWNAKNLTLINCTIAVSYTHLRAHETLSDL
;
A
#
# COMPACT_ATOMS: atom_id res chain seq x y z
N MET A 1 -23.71 23.96 -5.37
CA MET A 1 -23.20 22.69 -4.92
C MET A 1 -24.08 22.26 -3.74
N SER A 2 -24.69 21.10 -3.76
CA SER A 2 -25.38 20.58 -2.59
C SER A 2 -24.34 20.34 -1.48
N GLU A 3 -24.66 20.74 -0.27
CA GLU A 3 -23.84 20.48 0.91
C GLU A 3 -23.69 18.95 1.08
N ARG A 4 -22.45 18.42 1.23
CA ARG A 4 -22.23 17.00 1.45
C ARG A 4 -22.79 16.61 2.81
N LYS A 5 -23.40 15.44 2.90
CA LYS A 5 -23.87 14.90 4.17
C LYS A 5 -22.67 14.64 5.10
N GLN A 6 -22.81 14.89 6.39
CA GLN A 6 -21.76 14.70 7.38
C GLN A 6 -22.20 13.73 8.47
N ILE A 7 -21.24 12.92 8.94
CA ILE A 7 -21.37 12.05 10.11
C ILE A 7 -20.23 12.38 11.06
N HIS A 8 -20.53 12.56 12.35
CA HIS A 8 -19.55 12.91 13.36
C HIS A 8 -19.70 12.03 14.59
N GLN A 9 -18.58 11.51 15.09
CA GLN A 9 -18.46 10.87 16.40
C GLN A 9 -19.46 9.72 16.64
N GLU A 10 -19.75 8.97 15.58
CA GLU A 10 -20.64 7.83 15.66
C GLU A 10 -19.90 6.55 16.03
N PHE A 11 -20.59 5.62 16.67
CA PHE A 11 -20.16 4.26 16.89
C PHE A 11 -21.08 3.33 16.07
N LEU A 12 -20.57 2.88 14.93
CA LEU A 12 -21.32 2.11 13.96
C LEU A 12 -20.98 0.63 14.07
N THR A 13 -21.98 -0.17 14.27
CA THR A 13 -21.89 -1.63 14.34
C THR A 13 -22.87 -2.28 13.36
N GLY A 14 -22.72 -3.57 13.15
CA GLY A 14 -23.55 -4.33 12.24
C GLY A 14 -23.03 -4.33 10.80
N GLU A 15 -23.46 -5.34 10.08
CA GLU A 15 -23.03 -5.55 8.70
C GLU A 15 -23.49 -4.40 7.79
N ARG A 16 -22.57 -3.87 6.99
CA ARG A 16 -22.85 -2.86 5.95
C ARG A 16 -23.48 -1.56 6.46
N ALA A 17 -23.05 -1.05 7.60
CA ALA A 17 -23.63 0.11 8.28
C ALA A 17 -23.84 1.35 7.38
N LEU A 18 -22.93 1.60 6.44
CA LEU A 18 -23.00 2.68 5.45
C LEU A 18 -22.81 2.16 4.02
N PHE A 19 -23.39 1.01 3.73
CA PHE A 19 -23.31 0.37 2.41
C PHE A 19 -23.84 1.28 1.29
N ALA A 20 -23.13 1.29 0.16
CA ALA A 20 -23.48 2.04 -1.04
C ALA A 20 -23.77 3.55 -0.79
N SER A 21 -23.06 4.12 0.18
CA SER A 21 -23.14 5.57 0.46
C SER A 21 -22.44 6.37 -0.61
N ASN A 22 -22.91 7.62 -0.81
CA ASN A 22 -22.34 8.55 -1.78
C ASN A 22 -22.28 9.97 -1.21
N ASP A 23 -21.25 10.74 -1.60
CA ASP A 23 -21.08 12.15 -1.21
C ASP A 23 -21.14 12.39 0.31
N LEU A 24 -20.33 11.67 1.07
CA LEU A 24 -20.38 11.64 2.52
C LEU A 24 -19.02 12.00 3.14
N ASP A 25 -19.02 12.92 4.10
CA ASP A 25 -17.88 13.25 4.95
C ASP A 25 -18.08 12.63 6.34
N ILE A 26 -17.11 11.85 6.81
CA ILE A 26 -17.19 11.10 8.07
C ILE A 26 -16.02 11.50 8.97
N TYR A 27 -16.34 11.91 10.19
CA TYR A 27 -15.36 12.40 11.15
C TYR A 27 -15.43 11.60 12.47
N ASP A 28 -14.27 11.29 13.03
CA ASP A 28 -14.09 10.73 14.38
C ASP A 28 -15.01 9.54 14.70
N THR A 29 -15.31 8.74 13.69
CA THR A 29 -16.30 7.65 13.74
C THR A 29 -15.61 6.30 13.87
N ILE A 30 -16.19 5.43 14.67
CA ILE A 30 -15.71 4.06 14.90
C ILE A 30 -16.59 3.08 14.14
N PHE A 31 -15.97 2.26 13.28
CA PHE A 31 -16.61 1.13 12.62
C PHE A 31 -16.19 -0.16 13.33
N ASP A 32 -17.14 -0.82 14.03
CA ASP A 32 -16.87 -1.98 14.86
C ASP A 32 -17.90 -3.08 14.62
N ASP A 33 -17.55 -4.33 14.94
CA ASP A 33 -18.38 -5.53 14.90
C ASP A 33 -19.44 -5.56 13.78
N GLY A 34 -18.93 -5.47 12.55
CA GLY A 34 -19.77 -5.55 11.35
C GLY A 34 -18.92 -5.50 10.08
N GLU A 35 -19.13 -6.45 9.18
CA GLU A 35 -18.35 -6.55 7.95
C GLU A 35 -18.79 -5.52 6.90
N SER A 36 -17.83 -5.04 6.12
CA SER A 36 -18.08 -4.25 4.92
C SER A 36 -18.86 -2.94 5.13
N PRO A 37 -18.54 -2.12 6.14
CA PRO A 37 -19.38 -0.97 6.51
C PRO A 37 -19.58 0.02 5.36
N LEU A 38 -18.57 0.24 4.53
CA LEU A 38 -18.60 1.21 3.41
C LEU A 38 -18.53 0.52 2.04
N LYS A 39 -18.77 -0.77 1.95
CA LYS A 39 -18.73 -1.48 0.67
C LYS A 39 -19.61 -0.80 -0.39
N GLU A 40 -19.07 -0.72 -1.63
CA GLU A 40 -19.77 -0.10 -2.80
C GLU A 40 -20.07 1.39 -2.62
N SER A 41 -19.29 2.10 -1.80
CA SER A 41 -19.46 3.54 -1.57
C SER A 41 -18.57 4.38 -2.47
N HIS A 42 -19.01 5.59 -2.79
CA HIS A 42 -18.33 6.50 -3.72
C HIS A 42 -18.26 7.92 -3.16
N CYS A 43 -17.19 8.66 -3.51
CA CYS A 43 -17.00 10.03 -3.07
C CYS A 43 -17.07 10.18 -1.54
N ILE A 44 -16.30 9.40 -0.80
CA ILE A 44 -16.29 9.39 0.67
C ILE A 44 -15.00 10.04 1.19
N SER A 45 -15.15 10.93 2.17
CA SER A 45 -14.05 11.48 2.97
C SER A 45 -14.12 10.95 4.41
N LEU A 46 -12.99 10.44 4.91
CA LEU A 46 -12.85 9.84 6.24
C LEU A 46 -11.73 10.57 6.99
N THR A 47 -12.02 11.16 8.14
CA THR A 47 -11.02 11.84 8.95
C THR A 47 -11.15 11.41 10.42
N GLY A 48 -10.04 11.00 11.04
CA GLY A 48 -10.02 10.59 12.45
C GLY A 48 -10.79 9.30 12.74
N CYS A 49 -11.04 8.46 11.73
CA CYS A 49 -11.89 7.28 11.88
C CYS A 49 -11.10 6.03 12.29
N PHE A 50 -11.79 5.11 12.92
CA PHE A 50 -11.25 3.84 13.39
C PHE A 50 -11.99 2.66 12.77
N PHE A 51 -11.25 1.79 12.07
CA PHE A 51 -11.78 0.54 11.52
C PHE A 51 -11.34 -0.62 12.41
N ARG A 52 -12.26 -1.29 13.05
CA ARG A 52 -11.99 -2.39 13.97
C ARG A 52 -12.38 -3.76 13.43
N TRP A 53 -13.14 -3.82 12.32
CA TRP A 53 -13.64 -5.07 11.76
C TRP A 53 -13.44 -5.14 10.25
N LYS A 54 -13.64 -6.33 9.66
CA LYS A 54 -13.22 -6.76 8.33
C LYS A 54 -13.85 -5.98 7.17
N TYR A 55 -13.09 -5.86 6.08
CA TYR A 55 -13.51 -5.47 4.73
C TYR A 55 -14.08 -4.05 4.59
N PRO A 56 -13.54 -3.04 5.27
CA PRO A 56 -14.18 -1.72 5.34
C PRO A 56 -14.46 -1.06 3.99
N LEU A 57 -13.55 -1.14 3.02
CA LEU A 57 -13.62 -0.41 1.76
C LEU A 57 -13.45 -1.36 0.57
N TRP A 58 -14.49 -2.09 0.27
CA TRP A 58 -14.54 -2.99 -0.88
C TRP A 58 -15.41 -2.41 -2.00
N TYR A 59 -14.90 -2.46 -3.25
CA TYR A 59 -15.58 -1.98 -4.45
C TYR A 59 -15.98 -0.49 -4.36
N CYS A 60 -15.10 0.33 -3.77
CA CYS A 60 -15.33 1.75 -3.60
C CYS A 60 -14.63 2.56 -4.70
N SER A 61 -14.99 3.85 -4.85
CA SER A 61 -14.22 4.79 -5.65
C SER A 61 -14.21 6.19 -5.05
N ASP A 62 -13.17 6.96 -5.39
CA ASP A 62 -13.02 8.36 -4.99
C ASP A 62 -13.04 8.52 -3.46
N ILE A 63 -12.11 7.84 -2.80
CA ILE A 63 -12.01 7.77 -1.34
C ILE A 63 -10.83 8.61 -0.85
N ALA A 64 -11.07 9.52 0.07
CA ALA A 64 -10.05 10.26 0.79
C ALA A 64 -10.04 9.86 2.26
N VAL A 65 -8.87 9.44 2.75
CA VAL A 65 -8.67 8.99 4.14
C VAL A 65 -7.56 9.78 4.78
N LYS A 66 -7.81 10.32 5.95
CA LYS A 66 -6.84 11.08 6.72
C LYS A 66 -6.94 10.80 8.22
N ASP A 67 -5.80 10.73 8.91
CA ASP A 67 -5.72 10.55 10.37
C ASP A 67 -6.52 9.34 10.88
N CYS A 68 -6.55 8.24 10.12
CA CYS A 68 -7.35 7.05 10.43
C CYS A 68 -6.48 5.87 10.88
N THR A 69 -7.12 4.93 11.61
CA THR A 69 -6.46 3.68 12.03
C THR A 69 -7.28 2.46 11.62
N TRP A 70 -6.63 1.51 10.91
CA TRP A 70 -7.12 0.16 10.71
C TRP A 70 -6.50 -0.76 11.74
N PHE A 71 -7.27 -1.22 12.70
CA PHE A 71 -6.81 -2.20 13.69
C PHE A 71 -6.66 -3.59 13.08
N ASP A 72 -6.00 -4.49 13.76
CA ASP A 72 -5.64 -5.82 13.27
C ASP A 72 -6.80 -6.59 12.60
N MET A 73 -7.99 -6.54 13.17
CA MET A 73 -9.16 -7.22 12.61
C MET A 73 -9.80 -6.53 11.41
N ALA A 74 -9.41 -5.31 11.06
CA ALA A 74 -9.85 -4.64 9.83
C ALA A 74 -9.10 -5.15 8.58
N ARG A 75 -8.73 -6.42 8.59
CA ARG A 75 -7.98 -7.10 7.55
C ARG A 75 -8.73 -7.17 6.23
N ALA A 76 -7.97 -7.33 5.15
CA ALA A 76 -8.50 -7.25 3.79
C ALA A 76 -9.32 -5.96 3.58
N GLY A 77 -8.80 -4.86 4.11
CA GLY A 77 -9.58 -3.65 4.35
C GLY A 77 -9.98 -2.91 3.08
N VAL A 78 -9.11 -2.89 2.08
CA VAL A 78 -9.31 -2.08 0.86
C VAL A 78 -9.07 -2.97 -0.35
N TRP A 79 -10.14 -3.48 -0.95
CA TRP A 79 -10.07 -4.35 -2.12
C TRP A 79 -10.97 -3.84 -3.25
N TYR A 80 -10.46 -3.90 -4.49
CA TYR A 80 -11.18 -3.46 -5.71
C TYR A 80 -11.66 -2.01 -5.61
N THR A 81 -10.82 -1.13 -5.07
CA THR A 81 -11.16 0.27 -4.82
C THR A 81 -10.27 1.17 -5.67
N ASP A 82 -10.88 2.09 -6.37
CA ASP A 82 -10.20 2.99 -7.31
C ASP A 82 -10.17 4.42 -6.78
N ASN A 83 -9.14 5.19 -7.19
CA ASN A 83 -8.97 6.60 -6.81
C ASN A 83 -8.99 6.78 -5.28
N ILE A 84 -8.11 6.11 -4.57
CA ILE A 84 -8.03 6.22 -3.11
C ILE A 84 -6.73 6.92 -2.67
N SER A 85 -6.85 7.87 -1.75
CA SER A 85 -5.74 8.48 -1.04
C SER A 85 -5.81 8.19 0.46
N VAL A 86 -4.69 7.78 1.04
CA VAL A 86 -4.56 7.56 2.49
C VAL A 86 -3.40 8.39 2.99
N THR A 87 -3.66 9.26 3.96
CA THR A 87 -2.65 10.17 4.51
C THR A 87 -2.64 10.11 6.04
N ASP A 88 -1.45 10.32 6.63
CA ASP A 88 -1.26 10.50 8.07
C ASP A 88 -1.93 9.38 8.92
N SER A 89 -1.84 8.12 8.46
CA SER A 89 -2.68 7.03 8.99
C SER A 89 -1.86 5.80 9.40
N ILE A 90 -2.47 4.94 10.22
CA ILE A 90 -1.87 3.68 10.68
C ILE A 90 -2.73 2.52 10.18
N VAL A 91 -2.09 1.53 9.53
CA VAL A 91 -2.75 0.33 9.03
C VAL A 91 -2.11 -0.90 9.69
N GLU A 92 -2.64 -1.33 10.83
CA GLU A 92 -2.17 -2.51 11.55
C GLU A 92 -2.64 -3.81 10.89
N ALA A 93 -3.78 -3.76 10.22
CA ALA A 93 -4.40 -4.91 9.60
C ALA A 93 -3.63 -5.41 8.37
N PRO A 94 -3.39 -6.72 8.23
CA PRO A 94 -2.77 -7.31 7.06
C PRO A 94 -3.71 -7.37 5.85
N LYS A 95 -3.13 -7.70 4.68
CA LYS A 95 -3.84 -7.97 3.42
C LYS A 95 -4.64 -6.77 2.90
N ASN A 96 -4.12 -5.57 3.13
CA ASN A 96 -4.74 -4.35 2.62
C ASN A 96 -4.29 -4.03 1.18
N PHE A 97 -5.10 -3.23 0.48
CA PHE A 97 -4.88 -2.78 -0.90
C PHE A 97 -4.67 -3.92 -1.88
N ARG A 98 -5.75 -4.52 -2.32
CA ARG A 98 -5.71 -5.56 -3.34
C ARG A 98 -6.56 -5.17 -4.54
N ARG A 99 -5.94 -5.23 -5.74
CA ARG A 99 -6.59 -4.87 -7.01
C ARG A 99 -7.21 -3.47 -6.99
N CYS A 100 -6.47 -2.54 -6.39
CA CYS A 100 -6.80 -1.12 -6.39
C CYS A 100 -6.09 -0.43 -7.55
N ASN A 101 -6.70 0.63 -8.07
CA ASN A 101 -6.12 1.44 -9.13
C ASN A 101 -6.10 2.92 -8.71
N ASN A 102 -5.03 3.63 -9.05
CA ASN A 102 -4.78 5.01 -8.65
C ASN A 102 -4.82 5.19 -7.12
N LEU A 103 -3.83 4.58 -6.47
CA LEU A 103 -3.66 4.59 -5.01
C LEU A 103 -2.55 5.56 -4.60
N LYS A 104 -2.81 6.41 -3.62
CA LYS A 104 -1.81 7.30 -3.02
C LYS A 104 -1.68 7.04 -1.53
N LEU A 105 -0.45 6.77 -1.08
CA LEU A 105 -0.12 6.57 0.34
C LEU A 105 0.92 7.60 0.76
N LYS A 106 0.59 8.44 1.74
CA LYS A 106 1.51 9.46 2.26
C LYS A 106 1.51 9.50 3.78
N ASN A 107 2.70 9.44 4.39
CA ASN A 107 2.86 9.42 5.84
C ASN A 107 2.08 8.26 6.49
N VAL A 108 2.16 7.06 5.93
CA VAL A 108 1.41 5.89 6.43
C VAL A 108 2.36 4.88 7.06
N THR A 109 1.95 4.31 8.18
CA THR A 109 2.68 3.25 8.86
C THR A 109 1.90 1.93 8.79
N PHE A 110 2.59 0.86 8.35
CA PHE A 110 2.08 -0.50 8.31
C PHE A 110 2.87 -1.40 9.26
N PRO A 111 2.50 -1.54 10.54
CA PRO A 111 3.19 -2.43 11.48
C PRO A 111 3.09 -3.90 11.08
N ASN A 112 2.04 -4.28 10.35
CA ASN A 112 1.83 -5.60 9.79
C ASN A 112 1.37 -5.50 8.32
N ALA A 113 2.35 -5.34 7.42
CA ALA A 113 2.12 -5.21 5.98
C ALA A 113 2.04 -6.56 5.24
N GLN A 114 1.78 -7.66 5.95
CA GLN A 114 1.69 -8.98 5.34
C GLN A 114 0.71 -9.01 4.16
N GLU A 115 1.17 -9.46 3.00
CA GLU A 115 0.36 -9.54 1.77
C GLU A 115 -0.37 -8.23 1.41
N THR A 116 0.28 -7.11 1.59
CA THR A 116 -0.27 -5.77 1.31
C THR A 116 0.15 -5.30 -0.08
N LEU A 117 -0.71 -4.52 -0.73
CA LEU A 117 -0.49 -3.94 -2.05
C LEU A 117 -0.34 -4.99 -3.17
N TRP A 118 -1.31 -5.90 -3.29
CA TRP A 118 -1.27 -6.97 -4.29
C TRP A 118 -2.08 -6.65 -5.53
N SER A 119 -1.43 -6.81 -6.69
CA SER A 119 -2.06 -6.64 -8.01
C SER A 119 -2.72 -5.26 -8.17
N CYS A 120 -2.12 -4.22 -7.60
CA CYS A 120 -2.54 -2.84 -7.74
C CYS A 120 -1.91 -2.20 -8.98
N ASP A 121 -2.46 -1.08 -9.42
CA ASP A 121 -1.95 -0.34 -10.56
C ASP A 121 -1.96 1.17 -10.27
N HIS A 122 -0.96 1.90 -10.80
CA HIS A 122 -0.77 3.35 -10.57
C HIS A 122 -0.73 3.69 -9.07
N VAL A 123 0.38 3.38 -8.44
CA VAL A 123 0.57 3.53 -7.00
C VAL A 123 1.68 4.52 -6.68
N ASP A 124 1.37 5.55 -5.91
CA ASP A 124 2.31 6.52 -5.37
C ASP A 124 2.49 6.33 -3.87
N ILE A 125 3.73 6.15 -3.40
CA ILE A 125 4.09 5.99 -1.99
C ILE A 125 5.09 7.08 -1.59
N GLU A 126 4.76 7.86 -0.55
CA GLU A 126 5.65 8.90 -0.02
C GLU A 126 5.69 8.84 1.52
N ASN A 127 6.90 8.81 2.11
CA ASN A 127 7.11 8.78 3.56
C ASN A 127 6.35 7.63 4.25
N VAL A 128 6.53 6.41 3.80
CA VAL A 128 5.81 5.24 4.32
C VAL A 128 6.77 4.24 4.95
N SER A 129 6.36 3.64 6.07
CA SER A 129 7.06 2.52 6.69
C SER A 129 6.19 1.27 6.71
N ALA A 130 6.77 0.12 6.35
CA ALA A 130 6.06 -1.14 6.26
C ALA A 130 6.90 -2.31 6.82
N LYS A 131 6.25 -3.21 7.54
CA LYS A 131 6.85 -4.45 8.02
C LYS A 131 5.95 -5.63 7.70
N GLY A 132 6.41 -6.55 6.83
CA GLY A 132 5.64 -7.75 6.45
C GLY A 132 6.11 -8.32 5.12
N ASP A 133 5.86 -9.59 4.92
CA ASP A 133 6.26 -10.31 3.71
C ASP A 133 5.26 -10.10 2.56
N TYR A 134 5.75 -10.29 1.34
CA TYR A 134 4.97 -10.17 0.10
C TYR A 134 4.33 -8.80 -0.12
N PHE A 135 5.02 -7.73 0.26
CA PHE A 135 4.57 -6.38 -0.04
C PHE A 135 4.73 -6.06 -1.52
N GLY A 136 3.71 -5.51 -2.17
CA GLY A 136 3.76 -5.01 -3.53
C GLY A 136 3.70 -6.08 -4.63
N MET A 137 3.29 -7.30 -4.33
CA MET A 137 3.27 -8.40 -5.29
C MET A 137 2.38 -8.13 -6.52
N ASN A 138 2.92 -8.34 -7.72
CA ASN A 138 2.23 -8.12 -9.00
C ASN A 138 1.64 -6.70 -9.19
N THR A 139 2.22 -5.70 -8.54
CA THR A 139 1.79 -4.30 -8.65
C THR A 139 2.49 -3.64 -9.84
N ASN A 140 1.78 -2.82 -10.60
CA ASN A 140 2.32 -2.13 -11.76
C ASN A 140 2.32 -0.61 -11.57
N ASN A 141 3.21 0.08 -12.30
CA ASN A 141 3.30 1.54 -12.29
C ASN A 141 3.41 2.09 -10.86
N LEU A 142 4.44 1.64 -10.14
CA LEU A 142 4.66 1.93 -8.72
C LEU A 142 5.81 2.92 -8.55
N ILE A 143 5.54 4.05 -7.91
CA ILE A 143 6.55 5.05 -7.55
C ILE A 143 6.64 5.14 -6.02
N MET A 144 7.85 5.04 -5.50
CA MET A 144 8.10 5.10 -4.05
C MET A 144 9.18 6.12 -3.73
N LYS A 145 8.93 6.97 -2.75
CA LYS A 145 9.88 7.92 -2.21
C LYS A 145 9.92 7.91 -0.69
N ASN A 146 11.13 7.86 -0.13
CA ASN A 146 11.34 7.75 1.32
C ASN A 146 10.51 6.60 1.93
N PHE A 147 10.67 5.41 1.33
CA PHE A 147 9.97 4.20 1.76
C PHE A 147 10.89 3.31 2.58
N GLN A 148 10.43 2.83 3.72
CA GLN A 148 11.15 1.91 4.58
C GLN A 148 10.41 0.59 4.66
N LEU A 149 11.04 -0.49 4.23
CA LEU A 149 10.45 -1.83 4.20
C LEU A 149 11.33 -2.83 4.93
N VAL A 150 10.69 -3.64 5.76
CA VAL A 150 11.27 -4.85 6.34
C VAL A 150 10.35 -6.02 6.06
N GLY A 151 10.76 -6.95 5.19
CA GLY A 151 9.95 -8.13 4.84
C GLY A 151 10.49 -8.84 3.60
N ASN A 152 10.14 -10.10 3.43
CA ASN A 152 10.63 -10.94 2.35
C ASN A 152 9.72 -10.90 1.12
N TYR A 153 10.25 -11.32 -0.03
CA TYR A 153 9.53 -11.42 -1.32
C TYR A 153 8.86 -10.12 -1.75
N SER A 154 9.53 -9.00 -1.50
CA SER A 154 8.98 -7.68 -1.80
C SER A 154 8.99 -7.41 -3.30
N PHE A 155 7.86 -6.93 -3.81
CA PHE A 155 7.63 -6.55 -5.21
C PHE A 155 7.70 -7.71 -6.22
N ASP A 156 7.57 -8.96 -5.79
CA ASP A 156 7.60 -10.10 -6.69
C ASP A 156 6.57 -9.95 -7.83
N GLY A 157 7.03 -10.12 -9.06
CA GLY A 157 6.20 -9.99 -10.27
C GLY A 157 5.76 -8.58 -10.64
N SER A 158 6.23 -7.54 -9.96
CA SER A 158 5.86 -6.15 -10.23
C SER A 158 6.52 -5.59 -11.49
N ARG A 159 5.93 -4.55 -12.10
CA ARG A 159 6.40 -3.93 -13.34
C ARG A 159 6.36 -2.41 -13.26
N ASN A 160 7.30 -1.78 -13.98
CA ASN A 160 7.42 -0.32 -14.06
C ASN A 160 7.51 0.28 -12.66
N VAL A 161 8.55 -0.09 -11.92
CA VAL A 161 8.76 0.32 -10.53
C VAL A 161 9.88 1.35 -10.46
N GLU A 162 9.65 2.44 -9.78
CA GLU A 162 10.63 3.49 -9.50
C GLU A 162 10.74 3.73 -8.00
N VAL A 163 11.98 3.69 -7.47
CA VAL A 163 12.23 3.81 -6.02
C VAL A 163 13.26 4.89 -5.78
N HIS A 164 13.01 5.81 -4.85
CA HIS A 164 13.92 6.89 -4.47
C HIS A 164 14.12 6.97 -2.95
N ASP A 165 15.33 7.34 -2.52
CA ASP A 165 15.66 7.71 -1.14
C ASP A 165 15.13 6.68 -0.10
N SER A 166 15.21 5.38 -0.40
CA SER A 166 14.49 4.35 0.33
C SER A 166 15.40 3.32 1.01
N LYS A 167 14.85 2.61 1.99
CA LYS A 167 15.54 1.53 2.68
C LYS A 167 14.74 0.23 2.59
N LEU A 168 15.28 -0.74 1.87
CA LEU A 168 14.65 -2.03 1.64
C LEU A 168 15.45 -3.14 2.33
N ILE A 169 14.90 -3.73 3.37
CA ILE A 169 15.43 -4.90 4.05
C ILE A 169 14.56 -6.08 3.66
N SER A 170 14.94 -6.77 2.58
CA SER A 170 14.11 -7.83 1.98
C SER A 170 14.99 -8.94 1.45
N LYS A 171 14.78 -10.15 1.92
CA LYS A 171 15.57 -11.33 1.53
C LYS A 171 15.55 -11.55 0.02
N ASP A 172 14.41 -11.41 -0.61
CA ASP A 172 14.15 -11.76 -2.02
C ASP A 172 13.46 -10.60 -2.74
N ALA A 173 14.08 -9.40 -2.73
CA ALA A 173 13.49 -8.22 -3.36
C ALA A 173 13.55 -8.30 -4.89
N PHE A 174 12.51 -7.79 -5.54
CA PHE A 174 12.39 -7.64 -7.00
C PHE A 174 12.48 -8.94 -7.81
N TRP A 175 11.99 -10.04 -7.27
CA TRP A 175 11.88 -11.28 -8.02
C TRP A 175 10.87 -11.18 -9.16
N ASN A 176 11.18 -11.78 -10.29
CA ASN A 176 10.29 -11.83 -11.46
C ASN A 176 9.80 -10.45 -11.95
N THR A 177 10.48 -9.38 -11.59
CA THR A 177 10.08 -8.02 -11.95
C THR A 177 10.50 -7.65 -13.37
N GLU A 178 9.90 -6.58 -13.90
CA GLU A 178 10.25 -6.00 -15.19
C GLU A 178 10.24 -4.48 -15.13
N ASN A 179 11.32 -3.84 -15.67
CA ASN A 179 11.49 -2.39 -15.70
C ASN A 179 11.49 -1.77 -14.28
N VAL A 180 12.50 -2.05 -13.51
CA VAL A 180 12.69 -1.48 -12.17
C VAL A 180 13.89 -0.55 -12.16
N THR A 181 13.74 0.64 -11.63
CA THR A 181 14.86 1.55 -11.37
C THR A 181 14.85 2.02 -9.92
N VAL A 182 15.98 1.87 -9.24
CA VAL A 182 16.16 2.27 -7.85
C VAL A 182 17.24 3.33 -7.77
N TYR A 183 16.97 4.45 -7.12
CA TYR A 183 17.87 5.58 -6.94
C TYR A 183 18.15 5.82 -5.46
N ASP A 184 19.39 6.23 -5.15
CA ASP A 184 19.80 6.80 -3.86
C ASP A 184 19.33 5.99 -2.64
N SER A 185 19.36 4.65 -2.75
CA SER A 185 18.69 3.78 -1.79
C SER A 185 19.62 2.75 -1.16
N PHE A 186 19.22 2.22 -0.01
CA PHE A 186 19.90 1.13 0.66
C PHE A 186 19.07 -0.15 0.54
N ILE A 187 19.69 -1.22 0.01
CA ILE A 187 19.04 -2.51 -0.19
C ILE A 187 19.88 -3.59 0.50
N THR A 188 19.25 -4.39 1.35
CA THR A 188 19.91 -5.54 1.96
C THR A 188 19.02 -6.77 1.92
N GLY A 189 19.63 -7.94 1.72
CA GLY A 189 18.93 -9.22 1.63
C GLY A 189 19.82 -10.36 1.17
N GLU A 190 19.24 -11.43 0.67
CA GLU A 190 19.98 -12.59 0.18
C GLU A 190 19.98 -12.71 -1.35
N TYR A 191 18.83 -12.66 -1.98
CA TYR A 191 18.68 -12.88 -3.43
C TYR A 191 17.98 -11.69 -4.07
N LEU A 192 18.75 -10.73 -4.52
CA LEU A 192 18.25 -9.53 -5.18
C LEU A 192 17.98 -9.81 -6.66
N GLY A 193 16.81 -9.46 -7.18
CA GLY A 193 16.50 -9.41 -8.60
C GLY A 193 16.44 -10.77 -9.30
N TRP A 194 16.13 -11.85 -8.63
CA TRP A 194 16.00 -13.17 -9.26
C TRP A 194 15.00 -13.14 -10.41
N ASN A 195 15.45 -13.53 -11.62
CA ASN A 195 14.65 -13.52 -12.85
C ASN A 195 14.05 -12.14 -13.20
N ALA A 196 14.63 -11.06 -12.69
CA ALA A 196 14.24 -9.71 -13.05
C ALA A 196 14.69 -9.37 -14.49
N LYS A 197 13.95 -8.51 -15.15
CA LYS A 197 14.30 -7.93 -16.48
C LYS A 197 14.39 -6.42 -16.33
N ASN A 198 15.49 -5.84 -16.81
CA ASN A 198 15.72 -4.38 -16.75
C ASN A 198 15.67 -3.84 -15.31
N LEU A 199 16.43 -4.45 -14.38
CA LEU A 199 16.66 -3.91 -13.05
C LEU A 199 17.88 -2.98 -13.10
N THR A 200 17.69 -1.71 -12.77
CA THR A 200 18.73 -0.67 -12.75
C THR A 200 18.86 -0.10 -11.35
N LEU A 201 20.09 -0.04 -10.83
CA LEU A 201 20.40 0.49 -9.50
C LEU A 201 21.38 1.66 -9.66
N ILE A 202 20.97 2.87 -9.27
CA ILE A 202 21.75 4.11 -9.43
C ILE A 202 22.04 4.70 -8.06
N ASN A 203 23.31 4.91 -7.76
CA ASN A 203 23.78 5.46 -6.49
C ASN A 203 23.22 4.69 -5.26
N CYS A 204 23.16 3.36 -5.36
CA CYS A 204 22.60 2.51 -4.30
C CYS A 204 23.71 1.84 -3.47
N THR A 205 23.47 1.68 -2.18
CA THR A 205 24.24 0.80 -1.32
C THR A 205 23.58 -0.56 -1.23
N ILE A 206 24.29 -1.61 -1.66
CA ILE A 206 23.78 -2.97 -1.72
C ILE A 206 24.56 -3.84 -0.75
N ALA A 207 23.86 -4.43 0.23
CA ALA A 207 24.44 -5.36 1.20
C ALA A 207 23.70 -6.70 1.14
N VAL A 208 23.99 -7.50 0.09
CA VAL A 208 23.34 -8.80 -0.16
C VAL A 208 24.37 -9.93 -0.08
N SER A 209 23.97 -11.08 0.45
CA SER A 209 24.84 -12.25 0.61
C SER A 209 25.08 -12.99 -0.69
N TYR A 210 24.11 -13.02 -1.58
CA TYR A 210 24.16 -13.66 -2.89
C TYR A 210 23.47 -12.79 -3.94
N THR A 211 24.19 -12.46 -5.01
CA THR A 211 23.61 -11.81 -6.18
C THR A 211 23.56 -12.84 -7.31
N HIS A 212 22.34 -13.19 -7.76
CA HIS A 212 22.14 -13.90 -9.02
C HIS A 212 21.71 -12.88 -10.09
N LEU A 213 22.65 -12.02 -10.43
CA LEU A 213 22.49 -11.10 -11.56
C LEU A 213 22.68 -11.92 -12.84
N ARG A 214 21.64 -12.14 -13.65
CA ARG A 214 21.79 -12.64 -15.01
C ARG A 214 22.24 -11.49 -15.92
N ALA A 215 23.05 -11.80 -16.91
CA ALA A 215 23.88 -10.95 -17.79
C ALA A 215 23.12 -9.92 -18.67
N HIS A 216 22.26 -9.09 -18.10
CA HIS A 216 21.68 -7.90 -18.76
C HIS A 216 21.58 -6.70 -17.80
N GLU A 217 22.37 -6.69 -16.75
CA GLU A 217 22.37 -5.62 -15.76
C GLU A 217 23.59 -4.73 -15.97
N THR A 218 23.34 -3.46 -16.23
CA THR A 218 24.37 -2.44 -16.23
C THR A 218 24.46 -1.83 -14.83
N LEU A 219 25.50 -2.19 -14.07
CA LEU A 219 26.00 -1.37 -12.99
C LEU A 219 26.64 -0.14 -13.62
N SER A 220 26.01 1.00 -13.54
CA SER A 220 26.68 2.26 -13.83
C SER A 220 27.30 2.76 -12.53
N ASP A 221 28.58 2.42 -12.31
CA ASP A 221 29.41 3.07 -11.33
C ASP A 221 29.74 4.48 -11.81
N LEU A 222 29.36 5.45 -11.05
CA LEU A 222 29.98 6.78 -11.04
C LEU A 222 30.16 7.24 -9.62
#